data_dbd0fcd69d98133e8116ff7e4cfab9e3
#
_entry.id   dbd0fcd69d98133e8116ff7e4cfab9e3
#
_cell.length_a   1.000
_cell.length_b   1.000
_cell.length_c   1.000
_cell.angle_alpha   90.00
_cell.angle_beta   90.00
_cell.angle_gamma   90.00
#
_symmetry.space_group_name_H-M   'P 1'
#
loop_
_entity.id
_entity.type
_entity.pdbx_description
1 polymer ?
#
loop_
_entity_poly.entity_id
_entity_poly.type
_entity_poly.pdbx_seq_one_letter_code
_entity_poly.pdbx_strand_id
1 'polypeptide(L)'
;NRRWARLAVFICSLFVGMGQIEAQETYHTQIYKPKRIKSLQVVQPDQTFTVPVISLGSGEQILINFDDLTPNYERYAYSVIHCDADWKKSSLNELEYMQGFQGLTIDDFANSFNTTTQYTNYQLLLPNDDVQLKVSGNYAVRIYHEDHPEETVLVACFSVAESEVGIEAEVTGNTLIDTYQRHQQVNFSVLKKNLNITHPQTDLKIRVVQNNRPDNVVRKIMPSGILSDRIVYENLRELIFPAGNEYRRMEFLSSKYNG
;
A
#
# COMPACT_ATOMS: atom_id res chain seq x y z
N ASN A 1 -73.96 -13.64 29.97
CA ASN A 1 -73.40 -13.76 28.59
C ASN A 1 -72.17 -12.90 28.42
N ARG A 2 -71.01 -13.47 28.72
CA ARG A 2 -69.73 -12.82 28.56
C ARG A 2 -69.14 -13.29 27.22
N ARG A 3 -69.03 -12.38 26.25
CA ARG A 3 -68.28 -12.57 25.01
C ARG A 3 -66.80 -12.14 25.26
N TRP A 4 -65.89 -13.09 25.19
CA TRP A 4 -64.46 -12.85 25.22
C TRP A 4 -64.03 -12.53 23.79
N ALA A 5 -63.63 -11.29 23.58
CA ALA A 5 -62.94 -10.91 22.35
C ALA A 5 -61.46 -11.35 22.48
N ARG A 6 -61.07 -12.28 21.64
CA ARG A 6 -59.64 -12.66 21.48
C ARG A 6 -58.95 -11.64 20.60
N LEU A 7 -58.11 -10.81 21.24
CA LEU A 7 -57.20 -9.90 20.55
C LEU A 7 -56.05 -10.77 19.97
N ALA A 8 -56.04 -10.98 18.68
CA ALA A 8 -54.88 -11.58 18.00
C ALA A 8 -53.83 -10.50 17.79
N VAL A 9 -52.77 -10.54 18.59
CA VAL A 9 -51.57 -9.69 18.38
C VAL A 9 -50.77 -10.35 17.24
N PHE A 10 -50.82 -9.74 16.07
CA PHE A 10 -49.91 -10.04 14.97
C PHE A 10 -48.56 -9.41 15.29
N ILE A 11 -47.62 -10.22 15.81
CA ILE A 11 -46.20 -9.82 15.90
C ILE A 11 -45.65 -9.99 14.50
N CYS A 12 -45.60 -8.88 13.76
CA CYS A 12 -44.85 -8.76 12.53
C CYS A 12 -43.37 -8.72 12.92
N SER A 13 -42.69 -9.88 12.89
CA SER A 13 -41.27 -9.97 13.02
C SER A 13 -40.64 -9.34 11.76
N LEU A 14 -40.31 -8.05 11.83
CA LEU A 14 -39.38 -7.43 10.91
C LEU A 14 -38.02 -8.13 11.09
N PHE A 15 -37.73 -9.11 10.26
CA PHE A 15 -36.40 -9.54 9.98
C PHE A 15 -35.73 -8.38 9.22
N VAL A 16 -35.17 -7.42 9.96
CA VAL A 16 -34.13 -6.54 9.44
C VAL A 16 -32.97 -7.45 9.16
N GLY A 17 -32.80 -7.84 7.91
CA GLY A 17 -31.58 -8.45 7.44
C GLY A 17 -30.47 -7.46 7.72
N MET A 18 -29.78 -7.61 8.85
CA MET A 18 -28.47 -7.03 9.07
C MET A 18 -27.56 -7.70 8.05
N GLY A 19 -27.51 -7.13 6.84
CA GLY A 19 -26.40 -7.39 5.95
C GLY A 19 -25.15 -7.06 6.78
N GLN A 20 -24.36 -8.08 7.09
CA GLN A 20 -23.02 -7.86 7.61
C GLN A 20 -22.32 -7.04 6.54
N ILE A 21 -22.13 -5.76 6.81
CA ILE A 21 -21.15 -4.95 6.08
C ILE A 21 -19.83 -5.57 6.52
N GLU A 22 -19.36 -6.57 5.79
CA GLU A 22 -17.97 -7.00 5.89
C GLU A 22 -17.16 -5.74 5.62
N ALA A 23 -16.50 -5.24 6.66
CA ALA A 23 -15.56 -4.15 6.51
C ALA A 23 -14.50 -4.65 5.53
N GLN A 24 -14.53 -4.14 4.31
CA GLN A 24 -13.62 -4.55 3.25
C GLN A 24 -12.19 -4.34 3.76
N GLU A 25 -11.44 -5.43 3.86
CA GLU A 25 -10.09 -5.45 4.39
C GLU A 25 -9.21 -4.46 3.62
N THR A 26 -8.48 -3.61 4.35
CA THR A 26 -7.52 -2.68 3.78
C THR A 26 -6.13 -3.28 3.89
N TYR A 27 -5.48 -3.51 2.76
CA TYR A 27 -4.15 -4.10 2.72
C TYR A 27 -3.06 -3.09 3.07
N HIS A 28 -2.07 -3.55 3.81
CA HIS A 28 -0.83 -2.82 4.10
C HIS A 28 0.30 -3.80 4.34
N THR A 29 1.53 -3.36 4.16
CA THR A 29 2.70 -4.20 4.42
C THR A 29 2.75 -4.55 5.90
N GLN A 30 2.62 -5.84 6.20
CA GLN A 30 2.54 -6.33 7.57
C GLN A 30 3.03 -7.78 7.71
N ILE A 31 3.69 -8.06 8.82
CA ILE A 31 4.05 -9.41 9.25
C ILE A 31 3.02 -9.90 10.28
N TYR A 32 2.33 -11.01 9.97
CA TYR A 32 1.34 -11.62 10.86
C TYR A 32 1.96 -12.62 11.85
N LYS A 33 3.14 -13.16 11.53
CA LYS A 33 3.90 -14.09 12.39
C LYS A 33 5.22 -13.46 12.88
N PRO A 34 5.20 -12.35 13.67
CA PRO A 34 6.40 -11.55 13.97
C PRO A 34 7.42 -12.25 14.90
N LYS A 35 7.07 -13.37 15.52
CA LYS A 35 8.03 -14.19 16.26
C LYS A 35 8.93 -15.00 15.34
N ARG A 36 8.45 -15.35 14.17
CA ARG A 36 9.08 -16.21 13.20
C ARG A 36 9.67 -15.42 12.03
N ILE A 37 8.87 -14.55 11.44
CA ILE A 37 9.24 -13.78 10.24
C ILE A 37 9.88 -12.46 10.65
N LYS A 38 11.00 -12.13 10.01
CA LYS A 38 11.80 -10.91 10.24
C LYS A 38 12.23 -10.28 8.93
N SER A 39 12.80 -9.10 9.04
CA SER A 39 13.53 -8.40 7.97
C SER A 39 12.72 -8.20 6.68
N LEU A 40 11.38 -8.09 6.78
CA LEU A 40 10.56 -7.87 5.59
C LEU A 40 10.96 -6.57 4.89
N GLN A 41 11.37 -6.70 3.63
CA GLN A 41 11.67 -5.60 2.73
C GLN A 41 10.82 -5.72 1.48
N VAL A 42 10.29 -4.58 1.02
CA VAL A 42 9.55 -4.46 -0.23
C VAL A 42 10.16 -3.28 -0.98
N VAL A 43 11.04 -3.56 -1.90
CA VAL A 43 11.90 -2.55 -2.53
C VAL A 43 12.10 -2.85 -4.02
N GLN A 44 12.51 -1.86 -4.80
CA GLN A 44 13.12 -2.15 -6.09
C GLN A 44 14.52 -2.75 -5.86
N PRO A 45 14.96 -3.74 -6.65
CA PRO A 45 16.34 -4.21 -6.61
C PRO A 45 17.32 -3.03 -6.66
N ASP A 46 18.36 -3.06 -5.84
CA ASP A 46 19.40 -2.03 -5.73
C ASP A 46 18.94 -0.65 -5.23
N GLN A 47 17.70 -0.49 -4.77
CA GLN A 47 17.12 0.77 -4.30
C GLN A 47 16.46 0.65 -2.93
N THR A 48 17.24 0.51 -1.88
CA THR A 48 16.77 0.17 -0.52
C THR A 48 15.90 1.24 0.16
N PHE A 49 15.90 2.48 -0.30
CA PHE A 49 15.22 3.60 0.38
C PHE A 49 14.10 4.24 -0.45
N THR A 50 13.75 3.66 -1.57
CA THR A 50 12.67 4.17 -2.42
C THR A 50 11.31 3.59 -2.03
N VAL A 51 10.27 4.32 -2.37
CA VAL A 51 8.90 3.78 -2.28
C VAL A 51 8.78 2.63 -3.28
N PRO A 52 8.17 1.50 -2.92
CA PRO A 52 8.02 0.35 -3.83
C PRO A 52 6.98 0.65 -4.92
N VAL A 53 7.42 1.36 -5.94
CA VAL A 53 6.63 1.74 -7.13
C VAL A 53 7.41 1.37 -8.38
N ILE A 54 6.79 0.67 -9.29
CA ILE A 54 7.34 0.34 -10.61
C ILE A 54 6.43 0.88 -11.71
N SER A 55 6.99 1.07 -12.90
CA SER A 55 6.20 1.50 -14.07
C SER A 55 5.69 0.30 -14.84
N LEU A 56 4.41 0.33 -15.23
CA LEU A 56 3.79 -0.74 -15.99
C LEU A 56 4.54 -0.96 -17.32
N GLY A 57 4.91 -2.21 -17.57
CA GLY A 57 5.59 -2.62 -18.81
C GLY A 57 7.04 -2.12 -18.96
N SER A 58 7.67 -1.56 -17.93
CA SER A 58 9.05 -1.06 -17.97
C SER A 58 10.11 -2.15 -17.84
N GLY A 59 9.74 -3.34 -17.38
CA GLY A 59 10.68 -4.38 -16.98
C GLY A 59 11.25 -4.20 -15.57
N GLU A 60 10.84 -3.16 -14.84
CA GLU A 60 11.17 -2.99 -13.42
C GLU A 60 10.48 -4.05 -12.58
N GLN A 61 11.12 -4.44 -11.47
CA GLN A 61 10.61 -5.45 -10.56
C GLN A 61 10.61 -4.94 -9.11
N ILE A 62 9.75 -5.53 -8.29
CA ILE A 62 9.77 -5.41 -6.83
C ILE A 62 10.34 -6.67 -6.24
N LEU A 63 11.31 -6.51 -5.36
CA LEU A 63 11.85 -7.58 -4.52
C LEU A 63 11.10 -7.57 -3.17
N ILE A 64 10.46 -8.69 -2.88
CA ILE A 64 9.91 -8.99 -1.55
C ILE A 64 10.90 -9.95 -0.90
N ASN A 65 11.56 -9.49 0.14
CA ASN A 65 12.60 -10.24 0.85
C ASN A 65 12.25 -10.35 2.33
N PHE A 66 12.37 -11.55 2.91
CA PHE A 66 12.11 -11.78 4.33
C PHE A 66 12.90 -12.97 4.88
N ASP A 67 13.14 -12.96 6.18
CA ASP A 67 13.80 -14.02 6.90
C ASP A 67 12.80 -14.83 7.73
N ASP A 68 12.89 -16.14 7.64
CA ASP A 68 12.21 -17.07 8.53
C ASP A 68 13.22 -17.64 9.55
N LEU A 69 12.97 -17.42 10.84
CA LEU A 69 13.83 -17.90 11.93
C LEU A 69 13.64 -19.40 12.23
N THR A 70 12.96 -20.13 11.35
CA THR A 70 12.86 -21.58 11.46
C THR A 70 14.14 -22.23 10.91
N PRO A 71 14.73 -23.21 11.58
CA PRO A 71 15.98 -23.81 11.11
C PRO A 71 15.82 -24.69 9.88
N ASN A 72 14.58 -25.00 9.49
CA ASN A 72 14.28 -25.84 8.33
C ASN A 72 13.66 -24.98 7.22
N TYR A 73 13.88 -25.41 5.98
CA TYR A 73 13.16 -24.89 4.84
C TYR A 73 11.66 -25.13 4.99
N GLU A 74 10.88 -24.08 4.76
CA GLU A 74 9.42 -24.10 4.74
C GLU A 74 8.92 -23.71 3.37
N ARG A 75 7.87 -24.37 2.90
CA ARG A 75 7.27 -24.06 1.61
C ARG A 75 6.26 -22.92 1.75
N TYR A 76 6.62 -21.78 1.22
CA TYR A 76 5.74 -20.60 1.15
C TYR A 76 5.17 -20.48 -0.26
N ALA A 77 3.87 -20.23 -0.32
CA ALA A 77 3.17 -19.85 -1.53
C ALA A 77 2.69 -18.40 -1.45
N TYR A 78 2.43 -17.80 -2.60
CA TYR A 78 1.96 -16.43 -2.66
C TYR A 78 0.75 -16.28 -3.58
N SER A 79 -0.06 -15.25 -3.30
CA SER A 79 -1.12 -14.79 -4.17
C SER A 79 -1.06 -13.27 -4.31
N VAL A 80 -1.32 -12.80 -5.53
CA VAL A 80 -1.29 -11.39 -5.91
C VAL A 80 -2.71 -10.86 -5.97
N ILE A 81 -2.98 -9.75 -5.32
CA ILE A 81 -4.30 -9.13 -5.20
C ILE A 81 -4.19 -7.69 -5.72
N HIS A 82 -5.00 -7.33 -6.70
CA HIS A 82 -5.10 -5.96 -7.15
C HIS A 82 -6.00 -5.16 -6.21
N CYS A 83 -5.54 -3.96 -5.83
CA CYS A 83 -6.23 -3.07 -4.90
C CYS A 83 -6.52 -1.72 -5.55
N ASP A 84 -7.57 -1.07 -5.06
CA ASP A 84 -7.89 0.30 -5.41
C ASP A 84 -6.94 1.31 -4.73
N ALA A 85 -7.17 2.61 -4.95
CA ALA A 85 -6.37 3.68 -4.38
C ALA A 85 -6.44 3.76 -2.83
N ASP A 86 -7.42 3.13 -2.21
CA ASP A 86 -7.58 3.03 -0.75
C ASP A 86 -7.07 1.70 -0.19
N TRP A 87 -6.33 0.93 -1.00
CA TRP A 87 -5.76 -0.38 -0.65
C TRP A 87 -6.81 -1.45 -0.32
N LYS A 88 -8.01 -1.33 -0.85
CA LYS A 88 -9.03 -2.35 -0.77
C LYS A 88 -8.97 -3.20 -2.03
N LYS A 89 -9.32 -4.48 -1.91
CA LYS A 89 -9.42 -5.36 -3.08
C LYS A 89 -10.31 -4.70 -4.14
N SER A 90 -9.80 -4.58 -5.35
CA SER A 90 -10.54 -4.00 -6.46
C SER A 90 -11.65 -4.94 -6.95
N SER A 91 -12.51 -4.42 -7.81
CA SER A 91 -13.57 -5.20 -8.47
C SER A 91 -13.07 -6.04 -9.65
N LEU A 92 -11.80 -5.88 -10.05
CA LEU A 92 -11.21 -6.62 -11.16
C LEU A 92 -11.06 -8.10 -10.81
N ASN A 93 -11.35 -8.98 -11.77
CA ASN A 93 -11.04 -10.39 -11.64
C ASN A 93 -9.54 -10.65 -11.98
N GLU A 94 -9.03 -11.80 -11.62
CA GLU A 94 -7.61 -12.11 -11.75
C GLU A 94 -7.09 -12.00 -13.18
N LEU A 95 -7.85 -12.43 -14.17
CA LEU A 95 -7.46 -12.38 -15.57
C LEU A 95 -7.40 -10.96 -16.14
N GLU A 96 -8.06 -9.99 -15.49
CA GLU A 96 -8.03 -8.59 -15.90
C GLU A 96 -6.75 -7.91 -15.45
N TYR A 97 -6.26 -8.19 -14.23
CA TYR A 97 -5.10 -7.46 -13.68
C TYR A 97 -3.78 -8.21 -13.78
N MET A 98 -3.80 -9.54 -13.98
CA MET A 98 -2.57 -10.31 -14.13
C MET A 98 -2.69 -11.41 -15.20
N GLN A 99 -1.56 -11.88 -15.67
CA GLN A 99 -1.39 -13.10 -16.43
C GLN A 99 -0.51 -14.03 -15.60
N GLY A 100 -0.93 -15.29 -15.44
CA GLY A 100 -0.22 -16.29 -14.64
C GLY A 100 -1.16 -16.97 -13.65
N PHE A 101 -0.60 -17.56 -12.61
CA PHE A 101 -1.33 -18.38 -11.65
C PHE A 101 -1.18 -17.83 -10.22
N GLN A 102 -2.20 -18.10 -9.41
CA GLN A 102 -2.16 -17.86 -7.97
C GLN A 102 -1.64 -19.10 -7.24
N GLY A 103 -1.06 -18.90 -6.07
CA GLY A 103 -0.65 -20.01 -5.22
C GLY A 103 0.67 -20.66 -5.65
N LEU A 104 1.51 -19.90 -6.36
CA LEU A 104 2.85 -20.35 -6.75
C LEU A 104 3.78 -20.35 -5.54
N THR A 105 4.67 -21.34 -5.49
CA THR A 105 5.68 -21.48 -4.42
C THR A 105 6.82 -20.46 -4.61
N ILE A 106 7.39 -20.02 -3.51
CA ILE A 106 8.61 -19.19 -3.50
C ILE A 106 9.81 -20.14 -3.50
N ASP A 107 10.49 -20.24 -4.63
CA ASP A 107 11.59 -21.19 -4.82
C ASP A 107 12.98 -20.57 -4.62
N ASP A 108 13.07 -19.23 -4.59
CA ASP A 108 14.32 -18.53 -4.31
C ASP A 108 14.51 -18.36 -2.81
N PHE A 109 15.38 -19.16 -2.23
CA PHE A 109 15.72 -19.11 -0.83
C PHE A 109 17.18 -19.47 -0.56
N ALA A 110 17.71 -18.96 0.56
CA ALA A 110 19.05 -19.24 1.02
C ALA A 110 19.07 -19.46 2.53
N ASN A 111 19.73 -20.53 2.98
CA ASN A 111 19.92 -20.77 4.39
C ASN A 111 21.09 -19.93 4.93
N SER A 112 20.92 -19.41 6.16
CA SER A 112 22.01 -18.73 6.86
C SER A 112 23.17 -19.68 7.12
N PHE A 113 24.39 -19.14 7.03
CA PHE A 113 25.59 -19.89 7.30
C PHE A 113 26.42 -19.20 8.39
N ASN A 114 26.87 -19.96 9.38
CA ASN A 114 27.73 -19.49 10.47
C ASN A 114 27.14 -18.32 11.29
N THR A 115 25.83 -18.31 11.50
CA THR A 115 25.10 -17.31 12.29
C THR A 115 24.71 -17.85 13.65
N THR A 116 24.59 -16.96 14.66
CA THR A 116 24.15 -17.34 16.02
C THR A 116 22.71 -17.86 16.04
N THR A 117 21.85 -17.25 15.23
CA THR A 117 20.48 -17.70 15.01
C THR A 117 20.37 -18.15 13.56
N GLN A 118 19.96 -19.37 13.35
CA GLN A 118 19.71 -19.89 12.02
C GLN A 118 18.42 -19.28 11.44
N TYR A 119 18.44 -18.96 10.18
CA TYR A 119 17.29 -18.49 9.44
C TYR A 119 17.38 -18.93 7.98
N THR A 120 16.25 -18.92 7.31
CA THR A 120 16.15 -19.07 5.85
C THR A 120 15.67 -17.74 5.29
N ASN A 121 16.41 -17.18 4.36
CA ASN A 121 16.03 -15.98 3.62
C ASN A 121 15.25 -16.38 2.38
N TYR A 122 14.13 -15.73 2.13
CA TYR A 122 13.27 -15.93 0.96
C TYR A 122 13.23 -14.67 0.14
N GLN A 123 13.25 -14.82 -1.19
CA GLN A 123 13.19 -13.73 -2.14
C GLN A 123 12.11 -14.02 -3.18
N LEU A 124 11.29 -13.02 -3.46
CA LEU A 124 10.28 -13.06 -4.52
C LEU A 124 10.37 -11.79 -5.35
N LEU A 125 10.70 -11.93 -6.62
CA LEU A 125 10.66 -10.85 -7.60
C LEU A 125 9.32 -10.84 -8.33
N LEU A 126 8.70 -9.66 -8.44
CA LEU A 126 7.46 -9.44 -9.19
C LEU A 126 7.54 -8.14 -10.01
N PRO A 127 7.02 -8.14 -11.28
CA PRO A 127 6.55 -9.31 -12.03
C PRO A 127 7.71 -10.28 -12.36
N ASN A 128 7.38 -11.54 -12.65
CA ASN A 128 8.34 -12.57 -13.05
C ASN A 128 7.80 -13.38 -14.25
N ASP A 129 8.46 -14.44 -14.64
CA ASP A 129 8.05 -15.25 -15.81
C ASP A 129 6.67 -15.91 -15.60
N ASP A 130 6.32 -16.24 -14.36
CA ASP A 130 5.07 -16.91 -13.99
C ASP A 130 3.91 -15.95 -13.73
N VAL A 131 4.21 -14.69 -13.37
CA VAL A 131 3.23 -13.67 -13.02
C VAL A 131 3.58 -12.34 -13.66
N GLN A 132 2.76 -11.92 -14.62
CA GLN A 132 2.86 -10.64 -15.30
C GLN A 132 1.70 -9.73 -14.90
N LEU A 133 1.98 -8.45 -14.61
CA LEU A 133 0.98 -7.45 -14.24
C LEU A 133 0.48 -6.72 -15.49
N LYS A 134 -0.84 -6.58 -15.63
CA LYS A 134 -1.49 -6.06 -16.85
C LYS A 134 -2.03 -4.66 -16.71
N VAL A 135 -2.28 -4.19 -15.49
CA VAL A 135 -2.87 -2.88 -15.21
C VAL A 135 -2.09 -2.17 -14.12
N SER A 136 -2.13 -0.87 -14.12
CA SER A 136 -1.64 -0.03 -13.02
C SER A 136 -2.57 -0.09 -11.81
N GLY A 137 -2.04 0.24 -10.64
CA GLY A 137 -2.79 0.25 -9.38
C GLY A 137 -1.93 -0.19 -8.21
N ASN A 138 -2.58 -0.43 -7.09
CA ASN A 138 -1.94 -0.97 -5.91
C ASN A 138 -2.03 -2.50 -5.90
N TYR A 139 -0.99 -3.14 -5.45
CA TYR A 139 -0.90 -4.60 -5.38
C TYR A 139 -0.52 -5.06 -3.98
N ALA A 140 -1.26 -5.99 -3.44
CA ALA A 140 -0.94 -6.70 -2.22
C ALA A 140 -0.54 -8.14 -2.54
N VAL A 141 0.61 -8.57 -2.09
CA VAL A 141 1.09 -9.95 -2.19
C VAL A 141 0.92 -10.60 -0.84
N ARG A 142 0.02 -11.56 -0.78
CA ARG A 142 -0.21 -12.36 0.41
C ARG A 142 0.66 -13.60 0.36
N ILE A 143 1.54 -13.76 1.35
CA ILE A 143 2.39 -14.93 1.50
C ILE A 143 1.85 -15.79 2.63
N TYR A 144 1.74 -17.09 2.40
CA TYR A 144 1.18 -18.06 3.32
C TYR A 144 1.94 -19.38 3.21
N HIS A 145 1.80 -20.22 4.21
CA HIS A 145 2.36 -21.56 4.20
C HIS A 145 1.58 -22.44 3.19
N GLU A 146 2.26 -23.17 2.31
CA GLU A 146 1.62 -23.93 1.24
C GLU A 146 0.57 -24.91 1.76
N ASP A 147 0.87 -25.62 2.86
CA ASP A 147 -0.04 -26.59 3.48
C ASP A 147 -1.20 -25.94 4.26
N HIS A 148 -1.11 -24.62 4.53
CA HIS A 148 -2.08 -23.84 5.30
C HIS A 148 -2.45 -22.53 4.59
N PRO A 149 -3.13 -22.59 3.44
CA PRO A 149 -3.41 -21.41 2.62
C PRO A 149 -4.35 -20.39 3.30
N GLU A 150 -5.07 -20.79 4.33
CA GLU A 150 -5.90 -19.89 5.16
C GLU A 150 -5.06 -19.01 6.09
N GLU A 151 -3.84 -19.43 6.46
CA GLU A 151 -2.97 -18.70 7.38
C GLU A 151 -2.04 -17.74 6.64
N THR A 152 -2.37 -16.45 6.66
CA THR A 152 -1.46 -15.42 6.16
C THR A 152 -0.24 -15.29 7.06
N VAL A 153 0.95 -15.36 6.49
CA VAL A 153 2.22 -15.18 7.17
C VAL A 153 2.67 -13.73 7.13
N LEU A 154 2.59 -13.13 5.96
CA LEU A 154 2.84 -11.71 5.74
C LEU A 154 2.06 -11.18 4.51
N VAL A 155 1.92 -9.88 4.46
CA VAL A 155 1.45 -9.14 3.28
C VAL A 155 2.52 -8.13 2.90
N ALA A 156 2.86 -8.06 1.62
CA ALA A 156 3.75 -7.07 1.03
C ALA A 156 2.98 -6.22 0.03
N CYS A 157 3.10 -4.91 0.11
CA CYS A 157 2.34 -3.96 -0.71
C CYS A 157 3.27 -3.13 -1.57
N PHE A 158 2.94 -2.98 -2.85
CA PHE A 158 3.64 -2.12 -3.80
C PHE A 158 2.66 -1.51 -4.80
N SER A 159 3.11 -0.56 -5.61
CA SER A 159 2.28 0.08 -6.63
C SER A 159 2.89 -0.06 -8.02
N VAL A 160 2.01 -0.15 -9.01
CA VAL A 160 2.35 -0.12 -10.42
C VAL A 160 1.76 1.15 -11.03
N ALA A 161 2.60 1.99 -11.61
CA ALA A 161 2.23 3.30 -12.10
C ALA A 161 2.22 3.36 -13.63
N GLU A 162 1.32 4.17 -14.16
CA GLU A 162 1.33 4.67 -15.54
C GLU A 162 1.44 6.19 -15.52
N SER A 163 2.27 6.77 -16.39
CA SER A 163 2.52 8.22 -16.43
C SER A 163 1.49 8.97 -17.25
N GLU A 164 0.21 8.82 -16.89
CA GLU A 164 -0.92 9.43 -17.59
C GLU A 164 -1.13 10.90 -17.25
N VAL A 165 -0.58 11.36 -16.13
CA VAL A 165 -0.59 12.75 -15.69
C VAL A 165 0.83 13.27 -15.48
N GLY A 166 1.01 14.60 -15.53
CA GLY A 166 2.22 15.24 -15.05
C GLY A 166 1.99 15.86 -13.68
N ILE A 167 3.04 16.04 -12.91
CA ILE A 167 3.00 16.77 -11.64
C ILE A 167 4.09 17.83 -11.67
N GLU A 168 3.68 19.09 -11.51
CA GLU A 168 4.59 20.21 -11.23
C GLU A 168 4.43 20.56 -9.76
N ALA A 169 5.51 20.54 -8.99
CA ALA A 169 5.45 20.79 -7.55
C ALA A 169 6.58 21.70 -7.08
N GLU A 170 6.26 22.54 -6.10
CA GLU A 170 7.18 23.42 -5.42
C GLU A 170 7.00 23.27 -3.90
N VAL A 171 8.10 23.24 -3.17
CA VAL A 171 8.10 23.28 -1.70
C VAL A 171 8.77 24.58 -1.26
N THR A 172 8.05 25.37 -0.48
CA THR A 172 8.53 26.66 0.01
C THR A 172 8.50 26.74 1.54
N GLY A 173 9.50 27.41 2.14
CA GLY A 173 9.50 27.75 3.56
C GLY A 173 8.72 29.04 3.88
N ASN A 174 8.28 29.77 2.85
CA ASN A 174 7.40 30.93 3.00
C ASN A 174 5.96 30.44 2.92
N THR A 175 5.31 30.26 4.06
CA THR A 175 4.00 29.62 4.15
C THR A 175 2.88 30.63 4.46
N LEU A 176 1.63 30.22 4.31
CA LEU A 176 0.48 31.05 4.71
C LEU A 176 0.41 31.36 6.21
N ILE A 177 1.11 30.62 7.04
CA ILE A 177 1.02 30.72 8.49
C ILE A 177 2.27 31.30 9.16
N ASP A 178 3.43 31.18 8.55
CA ASP A 178 4.66 31.80 9.03
C ASP A 178 5.71 32.03 7.91
N THR A 179 6.61 32.97 8.18
CA THR A 179 7.75 33.29 7.32
C THR A 179 9.07 32.87 7.95
N TYR A 180 9.05 32.21 9.12
CA TYR A 180 10.25 31.86 9.90
C TYR A 180 10.77 30.47 9.61
N GLN A 181 10.35 29.86 8.52
CA GLN A 181 10.77 28.52 8.06
C GLN A 181 10.54 27.40 9.10
N ARG A 182 9.56 27.57 9.98
CA ARG A 182 9.14 26.51 10.90
C ARG A 182 8.22 25.50 10.24
N HIS A 183 7.68 25.87 9.08
CA HIS A 183 6.83 25.03 8.25
C HIS A 183 7.30 25.06 6.81
N GLN A 184 6.87 24.07 6.08
CA GLN A 184 7.03 23.96 4.63
C GLN A 184 5.66 23.85 3.99
N GLN A 185 5.44 24.56 2.91
CA GLN A 185 4.19 24.50 2.15
C GLN A 185 4.47 23.87 0.80
N VAL A 186 3.63 22.89 0.44
CA VAL A 186 3.67 22.26 -0.87
C VAL A 186 2.61 22.93 -1.75
N ASN A 187 3.03 23.42 -2.90
CA ASN A 187 2.15 23.86 -3.98
C ASN A 187 2.38 22.94 -5.17
N PHE A 188 1.32 22.47 -5.82
CA PHE A 188 1.48 21.63 -7.00
C PHE A 188 0.32 21.74 -7.97
N SER A 189 0.58 21.34 -9.20
CA SER A 189 -0.43 21.22 -10.26
C SER A 189 -0.37 19.81 -10.85
N VAL A 190 -1.54 19.25 -11.13
CA VAL A 190 -1.69 18.01 -11.88
C VAL A 190 -1.98 18.38 -13.33
N LEU A 191 -1.05 18.08 -14.22
CA LEU A 191 -1.17 18.29 -15.66
C LEU A 191 -2.00 17.15 -16.26
N LYS A 192 -3.10 17.47 -16.92
CA LYS A 192 -4.07 16.49 -17.43
C LYS A 192 -3.54 15.61 -18.56
N LYS A 193 -2.49 16.07 -19.26
CA LYS A 193 -2.00 15.40 -20.48
C LYS A 193 -3.16 14.96 -21.38
N ASN A 194 -3.34 13.63 -21.54
CA ASN A 194 -4.39 13.05 -22.39
C ASN A 194 -5.64 12.63 -21.60
N LEU A 195 -5.64 12.77 -20.27
CA LEU A 195 -6.77 12.38 -19.44
C LEU A 195 -7.85 13.46 -19.39
N ASN A 196 -9.08 13.05 -19.63
CA ASN A 196 -10.24 13.91 -19.41
C ASN A 196 -10.71 13.79 -17.97
N ILE A 197 -10.25 14.70 -17.10
CA ILE A 197 -10.63 14.76 -15.69
C ILE A 197 -11.77 15.77 -15.57
N THR A 198 -12.98 15.26 -15.47
CA THR A 198 -14.20 16.09 -15.44
C THR A 198 -14.53 16.54 -14.02
N HIS A 199 -14.38 15.64 -13.06
CA HIS A 199 -14.69 15.88 -11.65
C HIS A 199 -13.47 15.59 -10.78
N PRO A 200 -12.49 16.52 -10.68
CA PRO A 200 -11.22 16.28 -9.99
C PRO A 200 -11.36 15.79 -8.53
N GLN A 201 -12.46 16.14 -7.87
CA GLN A 201 -12.72 15.76 -6.47
C GLN A 201 -13.03 14.27 -6.30
N THR A 202 -13.59 13.65 -7.34
CA THR A 202 -13.95 12.22 -7.37
C THR A 202 -12.99 11.40 -8.21
N ASP A 203 -12.53 11.98 -9.32
CA ASP A 203 -11.69 11.29 -10.30
C ASP A 203 -10.23 11.20 -9.85
N LEU A 204 -9.77 12.15 -9.00
CA LEU A 204 -8.42 12.17 -8.45
C LEU A 204 -8.41 11.84 -6.96
N LYS A 205 -7.58 10.88 -6.58
CA LYS A 205 -7.23 10.59 -5.21
C LYS A 205 -5.82 11.07 -4.91
N ILE A 206 -5.74 12.29 -4.39
CA ILE A 206 -4.47 12.92 -4.05
C ILE A 206 -4.01 12.46 -2.66
N ARG A 207 -2.74 12.12 -2.57
CA ARG A 207 -2.05 11.80 -1.32
C ARG A 207 -0.71 12.53 -1.30
N VAL A 208 -0.53 13.42 -0.34
CA VAL A 208 0.75 14.11 -0.11
C VAL A 208 1.34 13.62 1.18
N VAL A 209 2.60 13.17 1.13
CA VAL A 209 3.30 12.54 2.26
C VAL A 209 4.60 13.26 2.48
N GLN A 210 4.88 13.68 3.71
CA GLN A 210 6.18 14.23 4.07
C GLN A 210 7.14 13.10 4.45
N ASN A 211 8.32 13.05 3.78
CA ASN A 211 9.43 12.12 4.10
C ASN A 211 9.01 10.65 4.19
N ASN A 212 8.07 10.21 3.35
CA ASN A 212 7.50 8.84 3.35
C ASN A 212 6.90 8.39 4.70
N ARG A 213 6.55 9.33 5.57
CA ARG A 213 5.99 9.04 6.89
C ARG A 213 4.50 8.77 6.80
N PRO A 214 4.02 7.59 7.24
CA PRO A 214 2.61 7.24 7.19
C PRO A 214 1.75 8.04 8.18
N ASP A 215 2.37 8.61 9.21
CA ASP A 215 1.72 9.45 10.23
C ASP A 215 1.57 10.91 9.81
N ASN A 216 2.25 11.34 8.75
CA ASN A 216 2.18 12.71 8.24
C ASN A 216 1.73 12.72 6.77
N VAL A 217 0.45 12.45 6.58
CA VAL A 217 -0.20 12.28 5.27
C VAL A 217 -1.41 13.18 5.16
N VAL A 218 -1.48 13.95 4.08
CA VAL A 218 -2.68 14.72 3.71
C VAL A 218 -3.41 14.02 2.57
N ARG A 219 -4.71 13.86 2.73
CA ARG A 219 -5.60 13.19 1.77
C ARG A 219 -6.87 14.03 1.57
N LYS A 220 -7.64 13.71 0.54
CA LYS A 220 -8.92 14.38 0.23
C LYS A 220 -8.79 15.89 0.08
N ILE A 221 -7.76 16.31 -0.63
CA ILE A 221 -7.44 17.72 -0.86
C ILE A 221 -8.35 18.24 -1.97
N MET A 222 -8.97 19.40 -1.74
CA MET A 222 -9.77 20.07 -2.78
C MET A 222 -8.86 20.95 -3.61
N PRO A 223 -9.03 20.96 -4.95
CA PRO A 223 -8.26 21.88 -5.80
C PRO A 223 -8.59 23.33 -5.50
N SER A 224 -7.58 24.20 -5.53
CA SER A 224 -7.74 25.66 -5.46
C SER A 224 -8.16 26.26 -6.82
N GLY A 225 -7.88 25.56 -7.91
CA GLY A 225 -8.25 25.95 -9.26
C GLY A 225 -8.35 24.78 -10.24
N ILE A 226 -9.23 24.92 -11.23
CA ILE A 226 -9.41 23.96 -12.31
C ILE A 226 -9.25 24.71 -13.63
N LEU A 227 -8.17 24.43 -14.36
CA LEU A 227 -7.88 25.01 -15.66
C LEU A 227 -8.11 23.98 -16.79
N SER A 228 -8.02 24.41 -18.01
CA SER A 228 -8.23 23.54 -19.19
C SER A 228 -7.19 22.41 -19.25
N ASP A 229 -5.92 22.73 -18.93
CA ASP A 229 -4.75 21.85 -19.05
C ASP A 229 -4.30 21.24 -17.72
N ARG A 230 -4.70 21.82 -16.58
CA ARG A 230 -4.22 21.43 -15.26
C ARG A 230 -5.23 21.64 -14.14
N ILE A 231 -4.98 20.96 -13.03
CA ILE A 231 -5.70 21.11 -11.78
C ILE A 231 -4.71 21.60 -10.72
N VAL A 232 -5.04 22.72 -10.08
CA VAL A 232 -4.12 23.48 -9.22
C VAL A 232 -4.43 23.22 -7.75
N TYR A 233 -3.37 23.00 -6.96
CA TYR A 233 -3.41 22.82 -5.51
C TYR A 233 -2.36 23.75 -4.89
N GLU A 234 -2.68 25.03 -4.81
CA GLU A 234 -1.78 26.06 -4.31
C GLU A 234 -2.43 26.83 -3.17
N ASN A 235 -1.60 27.34 -2.27
CA ASN A 235 -2.02 28.14 -1.13
C ASN A 235 -3.08 27.46 -0.25
N LEU A 236 -2.95 26.14 -0.06
CA LEU A 236 -3.83 25.35 0.78
C LEU A 236 -3.19 25.12 2.15
N ARG A 237 -3.96 25.44 3.22
CA ARG A 237 -3.49 25.24 4.60
C ARG A 237 -3.21 23.79 4.94
N GLU A 238 -3.95 22.88 4.32
CA GLU A 238 -3.80 21.44 4.46
C GLU A 238 -2.44 20.94 3.95
N LEU A 239 -1.79 21.69 3.07
CA LEU A 239 -0.50 21.37 2.49
C LEU A 239 0.68 22.02 3.21
N ILE A 240 0.48 22.46 4.44
CA ILE A 240 1.52 23.01 5.30
C ILE A 240 1.97 21.94 6.28
N PHE A 241 3.25 21.61 6.22
CA PHE A 241 3.89 20.59 7.06
C PHE A 241 4.91 21.21 8.01
N PRO A 242 5.14 20.64 9.20
CA PRO A 242 6.23 21.07 10.05
C PRO A 242 7.57 20.96 9.34
N ALA A 243 8.41 22.00 9.41
CA ALA A 243 9.80 21.94 8.95
C ALA A 243 10.70 21.29 10.02
N GLY A 244 11.93 20.92 9.67
CA GLY A 244 12.91 20.40 10.61
C GLY A 244 12.88 18.89 10.79
N ASN A 245 12.11 18.14 9.98
CA ASN A 245 12.20 16.69 9.91
C ASN A 245 13.38 16.29 9.03
N GLU A 246 14.57 16.50 9.53
CA GLU A 246 15.78 16.09 8.85
C GLU A 246 15.82 14.58 8.75
N TYR A 247 16.29 14.10 7.61
CA TYR A 247 16.59 12.70 7.44
C TYR A 247 17.72 12.30 8.38
N ARG A 248 17.47 11.36 9.28
CA ARG A 248 18.48 10.83 10.21
C ARG A 248 18.78 9.39 9.85
N ARG A 249 20.06 9.11 9.59
CA ARG A 249 20.58 7.75 9.41
C ARG A 249 21.35 7.37 10.67
N MET A 250 21.10 6.17 11.18
CA MET A 250 21.86 5.56 12.26
C MET A 250 22.46 4.25 11.76
N GLU A 251 23.76 4.09 11.93
CA GLU A 251 24.47 2.91 11.51
C GLU A 251 25.20 2.30 12.71
N PHE A 252 24.97 1.01 12.95
CA PHE A 252 25.64 0.25 14.00
C PHE A 252 26.59 -0.75 13.37
N LEU A 253 27.86 -0.57 13.58
CA LEU A 253 28.89 -1.52 13.15
C LEU A 253 29.07 -2.67 14.14
N SER A 254 28.69 -2.47 15.40
CA SER A 254 28.80 -3.48 16.46
C SER A 254 27.86 -3.14 17.62
N SER A 255 27.26 -4.15 18.22
CA SER A 255 26.50 -4.00 19.47
C SER A 255 27.39 -3.79 20.72
N LYS A 256 28.70 -3.90 20.58
CA LYS A 256 29.68 -3.82 21.70
C LYS A 256 30.38 -2.46 21.77
N TYR A 257 30.34 -1.68 20.73
CA TYR A 257 31.02 -0.37 20.64
C TYR A 257 30.05 0.67 20.13
N ASN A 258 29.93 1.77 20.86
CA ASN A 258 29.27 2.97 20.37
C ASN A 258 30.15 3.54 19.26
N GLY A 259 29.60 3.67 18.04
CA GLY A 259 30.26 4.29 16.91
C GLY A 259 30.40 5.80 17.10
#